data_0f32bf44e0db50bd5b8d7e030ad3643d
#
_entry.id   0f32bf44e0db50bd5b8d7e030ad3643d
#
_cell.length_a   1.000
_cell.length_b   1.000
_cell.length_c   1.000
_cell.angle_alpha   90.00
_cell.angle_beta   90.00
_cell.angle_gamma   90.00
#
_symmetry.space_group_name_H-M   'P 1'
#
loop_
_entity.id
_entity.type
_entity.pdbx_description
1 polymer ?
#
loop_
_entity_poly.entity_id
_entity_poly.type
_entity_poly.pdbx_seq_one_letter_code
_entity_poly.pdbx_strand_id
1 'polypeptide(L)'
;MLIDLVPDFLAVLESGDRQAAYRRYFERHRSLLEAYWRNYVLEPDGPHFEEVVRQVVGADRSDLRTTLTRVDVAERAARTASEMAATLQADVDFDVVLMVGVGAANAGELVVNGRGIAFVCLEHFTSVANPETAGLGLDPEMVSLWLAHEIAHVVRYTSPTSRSELRKLVAEDGGYYSFWETGQRASLRELLVNEGLAVHAAREASPGHAAWEYFGYGRRQFARIRELEGALSGAIRSDLDRRGLGLRLRYLSGGMSDNARTIDRWVLPERGGYYLGARLVEAAVHERGLAWAIRASADEITALGDGESLLGVG
;
A
#
# COMPACT_ATOMS: atom_id res chain seq x y z
N MET A 1 -15.46 -9.17 1.64
CA MET A 1 -15.39 -10.67 1.71
C MET A 1 -13.93 -11.06 1.77
N LEU A 2 -13.57 -12.19 2.48
CA LEU A 2 -12.19 -12.73 2.41
C LEU A 2 -12.07 -13.70 1.23
N ILE A 3 -11.05 -13.52 0.42
CA ILE A 3 -10.67 -14.37 -0.73
C ILE A 3 -9.26 -14.88 -0.46
N ASP A 4 -9.11 -16.19 -0.29
CA ASP A 4 -7.82 -16.82 -0.07
C ASP A 4 -7.36 -17.56 -1.33
N LEU A 5 -6.35 -17.01 -2.01
CA LEU A 5 -5.74 -17.58 -3.22
C LEU A 5 -4.53 -18.47 -2.91
N VAL A 6 -4.11 -18.53 -1.65
CA VAL A 6 -2.88 -19.26 -1.27
C VAL A 6 -2.98 -20.75 -1.56
N PRO A 7 -4.11 -21.46 -1.24
CA PRO A 7 -4.26 -22.87 -1.58
C PRO A 7 -4.13 -23.14 -3.07
N ASP A 8 -4.73 -22.29 -3.91
CA ASP A 8 -4.65 -22.42 -5.37
C ASP A 8 -3.20 -22.23 -5.87
N PHE A 9 -2.46 -21.27 -5.30
CA PHE A 9 -1.05 -21.10 -5.64
C PHE A 9 -0.18 -22.28 -5.16
N LEU A 10 -0.42 -22.82 -3.98
CA LEU A 10 0.29 -24.00 -3.50
C LEU A 10 0.08 -25.21 -4.40
N ALA A 11 -1.13 -25.37 -4.95
CA ALA A 11 -1.42 -26.42 -5.94
C ALA A 11 -0.64 -26.21 -7.25
N VAL A 12 -0.35 -24.96 -7.64
CA VAL A 12 0.58 -24.68 -8.77
C VAL A 12 1.97 -25.26 -8.49
N LEU A 13 2.50 -25.09 -7.29
CA LEU A 13 3.84 -25.57 -6.92
C LEU A 13 3.93 -27.10 -6.87
N GLU A 14 2.81 -27.80 -6.70
CA GLU A 14 2.71 -29.26 -6.68
C GLU A 14 2.53 -29.86 -8.08
N SER A 15 2.27 -29.03 -9.08
CA SER A 15 2.10 -29.49 -10.47
C SER A 15 3.44 -29.91 -11.09
N GLY A 16 3.40 -30.95 -11.93
CA GLY A 16 4.55 -31.36 -12.74
C GLY A 16 4.95 -30.33 -13.80
N ASP A 17 4.00 -29.51 -14.28
CA ASP A 17 4.23 -28.34 -15.13
C ASP A 17 3.71 -27.10 -14.43
N ARG A 18 4.59 -26.49 -13.62
CA ARG A 18 4.27 -25.33 -12.79
C ARG A 18 3.93 -24.07 -13.60
N GLN A 19 4.58 -23.87 -14.75
CA GLN A 19 4.30 -22.70 -15.58
C GLN A 19 2.91 -22.78 -16.21
N ALA A 20 2.54 -23.91 -16.79
CA ALA A 20 1.20 -24.12 -17.30
C ALA A 20 0.14 -24.07 -16.19
N ALA A 21 0.46 -24.58 -14.98
CA ALA A 21 -0.42 -24.50 -13.82
C ALA A 21 -0.62 -23.03 -13.37
N TYR A 22 0.45 -22.22 -13.34
CA TYR A 22 0.34 -20.80 -13.01
C TYR A 22 -0.53 -20.03 -14.02
N ARG A 23 -0.41 -20.32 -15.32
CA ARG A 23 -1.29 -19.71 -16.32
C ARG A 23 -2.76 -20.05 -16.07
N ARG A 24 -3.08 -21.29 -15.71
CA ARG A 24 -4.46 -21.69 -15.34
C ARG A 24 -4.94 -21.00 -14.06
N TYR A 25 -4.06 -20.84 -13.07
CA TYR A 25 -4.31 -20.06 -11.86
C TYR A 25 -4.58 -18.59 -12.20
N PHE A 26 -3.74 -17.97 -13.04
CA PHE A 26 -3.91 -16.60 -13.50
C PHE A 26 -5.26 -16.43 -14.24
N GLU A 27 -5.61 -17.33 -15.18
CA GLU A 27 -6.88 -17.26 -15.89
C GLU A 27 -8.10 -17.41 -14.98
N ARG A 28 -8.03 -18.31 -13.99
CA ARG A 28 -9.10 -18.50 -13.00
C ARG A 28 -9.39 -17.23 -12.20
N HIS A 29 -8.35 -16.47 -11.87
CA HIS A 29 -8.41 -15.28 -11.05
C HIS A 29 -8.09 -14.00 -11.84
N ARG A 30 -8.31 -14.03 -13.15
CA ARG A 30 -7.82 -13.03 -14.12
C ARG A 30 -8.14 -11.59 -13.71
N SER A 31 -9.39 -11.28 -13.34
CA SER A 31 -9.78 -9.89 -13.04
C SER A 31 -8.97 -9.25 -11.90
N LEU A 32 -8.60 -10.05 -10.91
CA LEU A 32 -7.81 -9.61 -9.77
C LEU A 32 -6.32 -9.61 -10.09
N LEU A 33 -5.81 -10.72 -10.64
CA LEU A 33 -4.37 -10.87 -10.90
C LEU A 33 -3.91 -9.93 -12.03
N GLU A 34 -4.73 -9.69 -13.04
CA GLU A 34 -4.42 -8.72 -14.09
C GLU A 34 -4.31 -7.30 -13.51
N ALA A 35 -5.25 -6.90 -12.63
CA ALA A 35 -5.18 -5.61 -11.95
C ALA A 35 -3.94 -5.50 -11.05
N TYR A 36 -3.59 -6.56 -10.30
CA TYR A 36 -2.36 -6.61 -9.52
C TYR A 36 -1.11 -6.46 -10.40
N TRP A 37 -1.01 -7.23 -11.48
CA TRP A 37 0.15 -7.19 -12.36
C TRP A 37 0.34 -5.81 -12.99
N ARG A 38 -0.72 -5.20 -13.53
CA ARG A 38 -0.66 -3.88 -14.16
C ARG A 38 -0.28 -2.76 -13.19
N ASN A 39 -0.67 -2.87 -11.93
CA ASN A 39 -0.38 -1.83 -10.94
C ASN A 39 0.99 -2.00 -10.27
N TYR A 40 1.43 -3.23 -10.03
CA TYR A 40 2.58 -3.49 -9.16
C TYR A 40 3.75 -4.20 -9.84
N VAL A 41 3.54 -4.80 -11.03
CA VAL A 41 4.57 -5.60 -11.69
C VAL A 41 4.87 -5.07 -13.08
N LEU A 42 4.12 -5.53 -14.06
CA LEU A 42 4.24 -5.17 -15.48
C LEU A 42 3.00 -5.67 -16.25
N GLU A 43 2.92 -5.33 -17.53
CA GLU A 43 1.82 -5.80 -18.39
C GLU A 43 1.83 -7.33 -18.51
N PRO A 44 0.70 -8.01 -18.17
CA PRO A 44 0.62 -9.47 -18.19
C PRO A 44 0.82 -10.09 -19.58
N ASP A 45 0.49 -9.34 -20.63
CA ASP A 45 0.67 -9.77 -22.02
C ASP A 45 2.04 -9.35 -22.59
N GLY A 46 2.91 -8.78 -21.73
CA GLY A 46 4.23 -8.30 -22.11
C GLY A 46 5.28 -9.42 -22.22
N PRO A 47 6.44 -9.13 -22.83
CA PRO A 47 7.47 -10.13 -23.12
C PRO A 47 8.13 -10.70 -21.86
N HIS A 48 8.03 -10.01 -20.72
CA HIS A 48 8.68 -10.42 -19.47
C HIS A 48 7.77 -11.26 -18.56
N PHE A 49 6.49 -11.41 -18.87
CA PHE A 49 5.55 -12.16 -18.05
C PHE A 49 6.06 -13.59 -17.75
N GLU A 50 6.45 -14.31 -18.79
CA GLU A 50 6.93 -15.70 -18.66
C GLU A 50 8.22 -15.82 -17.84
N GLU A 51 9.08 -14.82 -17.91
CA GLU A 51 10.31 -14.76 -17.11
C GLU A 51 9.98 -14.65 -15.61
N VAL A 52 9.10 -13.70 -15.26
CA VAL A 52 8.65 -13.50 -13.88
C VAL A 52 7.93 -14.75 -13.38
N VAL A 53 7.02 -15.33 -14.17
CA VAL A 53 6.32 -16.57 -13.80
C VAL A 53 7.31 -17.69 -13.51
N ARG A 54 8.32 -17.89 -14.35
CA ARG A 54 9.35 -18.92 -14.16
C ARG A 54 10.09 -18.74 -12.83
N GLN A 55 10.46 -17.51 -12.49
CA GLN A 55 11.12 -17.19 -11.22
C GLN A 55 10.19 -17.47 -10.03
N VAL A 56 8.95 -17.02 -10.09
CA VAL A 56 7.95 -17.17 -9.03
C VAL A 56 7.67 -18.64 -8.70
N VAL A 57 7.46 -19.48 -9.74
CA VAL A 57 7.14 -20.91 -9.53
C VAL A 57 8.38 -21.78 -9.33
N GLY A 58 9.57 -21.24 -9.64
CA GLY A 58 10.85 -21.93 -9.43
C GLY A 58 11.43 -21.75 -8.03
N ALA A 59 11.09 -20.68 -7.35
CA ALA A 59 11.63 -20.34 -6.06
C ALA A 59 11.23 -21.34 -4.95
N ASP A 60 12.12 -21.54 -3.98
CA ASP A 60 11.79 -22.27 -2.75
C ASP A 60 10.80 -21.48 -1.90
N ARG A 61 9.74 -22.16 -1.46
CA ARG A 61 8.65 -21.63 -0.63
C ARG A 61 8.50 -22.38 0.70
N SER A 62 9.59 -22.97 1.20
CA SER A 62 9.59 -23.69 2.48
C SER A 62 9.31 -22.77 3.68
N ASP A 63 9.77 -21.53 3.60
CA ASP A 63 9.49 -20.45 4.54
C ASP A 63 7.99 -20.15 4.63
N LEU A 64 7.33 -19.94 3.49
CA LEU A 64 5.89 -19.71 3.42
C LEU A 64 5.10 -20.90 3.98
N ARG A 65 5.43 -22.13 3.55
CA ARG A 65 4.78 -23.35 4.05
C ARG A 65 4.91 -23.46 5.58
N THR A 66 6.10 -23.16 6.12
CA THR A 66 6.35 -23.16 7.56
C THR A 66 5.46 -22.13 8.27
N THR A 67 5.34 -20.93 7.74
CA THR A 67 4.50 -19.88 8.31
C THR A 67 3.03 -20.29 8.36
N LEU A 68 2.50 -20.82 7.25
CA LEU A 68 1.10 -21.25 7.15
C LEU A 68 0.74 -22.41 8.11
N THR A 69 1.71 -23.19 8.57
CA THR A 69 1.47 -24.23 9.60
C THR A 69 1.43 -23.69 11.03
N ARG A 70 1.92 -22.46 11.26
CA ARG A 70 2.08 -21.88 12.59
C ARG A 70 1.08 -20.76 12.88
N VAL A 71 0.65 -20.06 11.84
CA VAL A 71 -0.20 -18.86 11.98
C VAL A 71 -1.42 -19.01 11.09
N ASP A 72 -2.60 -18.84 11.67
CA ASP A 72 -3.83 -18.72 10.91
C ASP A 72 -3.96 -17.27 10.37
N VAL A 73 -3.34 -17.08 9.20
CA VAL A 73 -3.33 -15.77 8.54
C VAL A 73 -4.73 -15.40 8.04
N ALA A 74 -5.55 -16.39 7.67
CA ALA A 74 -6.90 -16.16 7.17
C ALA A 74 -7.82 -15.65 8.28
N GLU A 75 -7.79 -16.25 9.47
CA GLU A 75 -8.53 -15.77 10.64
C GLU A 75 -8.10 -14.35 11.01
N ARG A 76 -6.79 -14.10 11.03
CA ARG A 76 -6.21 -12.77 11.32
C ARG A 76 -6.72 -11.73 10.33
N ALA A 77 -6.65 -12.01 9.03
CA ALA A 77 -7.12 -11.10 7.99
C ALA A 77 -8.62 -10.82 8.07
N ALA A 78 -9.43 -11.85 8.33
CA ALA A 78 -10.88 -11.70 8.48
C ALA A 78 -11.23 -10.83 9.69
N ARG A 79 -10.55 -11.03 10.83
CA ARG A 79 -10.72 -10.21 12.03
C ARG A 79 -10.34 -8.75 11.76
N THR A 80 -9.15 -8.51 11.19
CA THR A 80 -8.69 -7.15 10.85
C THR A 80 -9.67 -6.45 9.90
N ALA A 81 -10.19 -7.16 8.89
CA ALA A 81 -11.17 -6.60 7.95
C ALA A 81 -12.46 -6.17 8.67
N SER A 82 -12.96 -6.98 9.59
CA SER A 82 -14.17 -6.68 10.38
C SER A 82 -13.95 -5.49 11.32
N GLU A 83 -12.82 -5.47 12.04
CA GLU A 83 -12.46 -4.39 12.95
C GLU A 83 -12.29 -3.07 12.19
N MET A 84 -11.60 -3.08 11.04
CA MET A 84 -11.40 -1.89 10.24
C MET A 84 -12.68 -1.40 9.57
N ALA A 85 -13.57 -2.29 9.13
CA ALA A 85 -14.89 -1.89 8.63
C ALA A 85 -15.68 -1.12 9.69
N ALA A 86 -15.63 -1.56 10.95
CA ALA A 86 -16.27 -0.88 12.08
C ALA A 86 -15.56 0.44 12.43
N THR A 87 -14.25 0.44 12.57
CA THR A 87 -13.42 1.62 12.91
C THR A 87 -13.58 2.74 11.89
N LEU A 88 -13.56 2.41 10.61
CA LEU A 88 -13.74 3.36 9.51
C LEU A 88 -15.21 3.67 9.23
N GLN A 89 -16.15 3.01 9.92
CA GLN A 89 -17.60 3.11 9.64
C GLN A 89 -17.87 2.91 8.14
N ALA A 90 -17.30 1.83 7.57
CA ALA A 90 -17.33 1.61 6.12
C ALA A 90 -18.78 1.54 5.61
N ASP A 91 -19.08 2.40 4.63
CA ASP A 91 -20.38 2.53 3.96
C ASP A 91 -20.36 1.88 2.57
N VAL A 92 -19.39 1.02 2.35
CA VAL A 92 -19.15 0.27 1.10
C VAL A 92 -18.56 -1.09 1.44
N ASP A 93 -18.98 -2.08 0.67
CA ASP A 93 -18.38 -3.41 0.73
C ASP A 93 -17.04 -3.43 0.02
N PHE A 94 -16.08 -4.12 0.59
CA PHE A 94 -14.78 -4.39 -0.01
C PHE A 94 -14.36 -5.85 0.15
N ASP A 95 -13.36 -6.26 -0.61
CA ASP A 95 -12.75 -7.57 -0.50
C ASP A 95 -11.36 -7.49 0.10
N VAL A 96 -11.00 -8.54 0.83
CA VAL A 96 -9.65 -8.77 1.35
C VAL A 96 -9.10 -10.00 0.65
N VAL A 97 -7.89 -9.91 0.12
CA VAL A 97 -7.25 -10.99 -0.61
C VAL A 97 -5.95 -11.40 0.06
N LEU A 98 -5.84 -12.67 0.38
CA LEU A 98 -4.57 -13.31 0.71
C LEU A 98 -4.04 -13.99 -0.53
N MET A 99 -2.82 -13.67 -0.93
CA MET A 99 -2.21 -14.25 -2.12
C MET A 99 -0.71 -14.46 -1.93
N VAL A 100 -0.12 -15.18 -2.86
CA VAL A 100 1.33 -15.18 -3.07
C VAL A 100 1.59 -14.35 -4.31
N GLY A 101 2.31 -13.26 -4.12
CA GLY A 101 2.67 -12.35 -5.19
C GLY A 101 3.93 -12.77 -5.94
N VAL A 102 4.55 -11.80 -6.58
CA VAL A 102 5.79 -11.97 -7.35
C VAL A 102 6.97 -11.18 -6.76
N GLY A 103 6.88 -10.83 -5.47
CA GLY A 103 7.91 -10.05 -4.77
C GLY A 103 7.86 -8.53 -5.03
N ALA A 104 6.84 -8.02 -5.71
CA ALA A 104 6.75 -6.62 -6.10
C ALA A 104 6.18 -5.70 -5.01
N ALA A 105 5.23 -6.19 -4.21
CA ALA A 105 4.60 -5.47 -3.11
C ALA A 105 4.25 -6.42 -1.98
N ASN A 106 4.41 -5.98 -0.72
CA ASN A 106 4.01 -6.77 0.45
C ASN A 106 2.51 -6.71 0.71
N ALA A 107 1.88 -5.62 0.39
CA ALA A 107 0.44 -5.38 0.42
C ALA A 107 0.11 -4.29 -0.59
N GLY A 108 -1.16 -4.10 -0.88
CA GLY A 108 -1.61 -3.04 -1.76
C GLY A 108 -3.13 -2.99 -1.90
N GLU A 109 -3.56 -1.98 -2.63
CA GLU A 109 -4.95 -1.70 -2.90
C GLU A 109 -5.27 -1.82 -4.40
N LEU A 110 -6.45 -2.27 -4.72
CA LEU A 110 -7.01 -2.28 -6.07
C LEU A 110 -8.45 -1.78 -6.03
N VAL A 111 -8.90 -1.21 -7.13
CA VAL A 111 -10.33 -1.05 -7.42
C VAL A 111 -10.59 -1.63 -8.78
N VAL A 112 -11.53 -2.57 -8.85
CA VAL A 112 -11.92 -3.28 -10.08
C VAL A 112 -13.44 -3.23 -10.21
N ASN A 113 -13.95 -2.61 -11.27
CA ASN A 113 -15.38 -2.40 -11.49
C ASN A 113 -16.08 -1.72 -10.28
N GLY A 114 -15.44 -0.74 -9.66
CA GLY A 114 -15.95 -0.03 -8.47
C GLY A 114 -15.86 -0.82 -7.17
N ARG A 115 -15.41 -2.08 -7.20
CA ARG A 115 -15.18 -2.92 -6.03
C ARG A 115 -13.78 -2.70 -5.48
N GLY A 116 -13.68 -2.26 -4.25
CA GLY A 116 -12.40 -2.09 -3.55
C GLY A 116 -11.83 -3.43 -3.07
N ILE A 117 -10.53 -3.61 -3.21
CA ILE A 117 -9.81 -4.83 -2.85
C ILE A 117 -8.52 -4.44 -2.12
N ALA A 118 -8.40 -4.87 -0.86
CA ALA A 118 -7.13 -4.80 -0.12
C ALA A 118 -6.46 -6.17 -0.17
N PHE A 119 -5.19 -6.25 -0.57
CA PHE A 119 -4.49 -7.52 -0.66
C PHE A 119 -3.19 -7.56 0.15
N VAL A 120 -2.78 -8.76 0.52
CA VAL A 120 -1.50 -9.05 1.19
C VAL A 120 -0.78 -10.18 0.46
N CYS A 121 0.51 -9.99 0.17
CA CYS A 121 1.37 -10.97 -0.47
C CYS A 121 2.20 -11.71 0.59
N LEU A 122 1.81 -12.95 0.90
CA LEU A 122 2.30 -13.69 2.08
C LEU A 122 3.77 -14.09 2.02
N GLU A 123 4.41 -14.06 0.85
CA GLU A 123 5.84 -14.30 0.73
C GLU A 123 6.70 -13.28 1.48
N HIS A 124 6.13 -12.12 1.81
CA HIS A 124 6.82 -11.10 2.58
C HIS A 124 6.70 -11.28 4.10
N PHE A 125 5.78 -12.13 4.58
CA PHE A 125 5.42 -12.29 6.00
C PHE A 125 5.84 -13.64 6.57
N THR A 126 7.07 -14.06 6.30
CA THR A 126 7.60 -15.38 6.69
C THR A 126 8.58 -15.35 7.85
N SER A 127 8.80 -14.19 8.48
CA SER A 127 9.81 -13.93 9.53
C SER A 127 11.27 -14.12 9.07
N VAL A 128 11.49 -14.55 7.83
CA VAL A 128 12.82 -14.76 7.23
C VAL A 128 12.84 -14.15 5.85
N ALA A 129 13.83 -13.28 5.60
CA ALA A 129 14.02 -12.72 4.25
C ALA A 129 14.41 -13.82 3.27
N ASN A 130 13.74 -13.84 2.12
CA ASN A 130 13.98 -14.81 1.08
C ASN A 130 14.36 -14.11 -0.23
N PRO A 131 15.66 -14.10 -0.61
CA PRO A 131 16.12 -13.40 -1.81
C PRO A 131 15.53 -13.97 -3.12
N GLU A 132 15.19 -15.28 -3.15
CA GLU A 132 14.61 -15.91 -4.36
C GLU A 132 13.21 -15.42 -4.66
N THR A 133 12.47 -14.98 -3.62
CA THR A 133 11.10 -14.49 -3.74
C THR A 133 11.00 -12.98 -3.54
N ALA A 134 12.12 -12.29 -3.36
CA ALA A 134 12.19 -10.92 -2.85
C ALA A 134 11.45 -10.72 -1.52
N GLY A 135 11.22 -11.82 -0.77
CA GLY A 135 10.51 -11.83 0.52
C GLY A 135 11.24 -11.00 1.57
N LEU A 136 10.53 -10.05 2.18
CA LEU A 136 11.08 -9.09 3.14
C LEU A 136 11.38 -9.70 4.53
N GLY A 137 10.78 -10.86 4.86
CA GLY A 137 10.93 -11.49 6.15
C GLY A 137 10.22 -10.73 7.28
N LEU A 138 9.12 -10.07 6.97
CA LEU A 138 8.29 -9.41 7.97
C LEU A 138 7.66 -10.46 8.91
N ASP A 139 7.38 -10.04 10.14
CA ASP A 139 6.65 -10.88 11.08
C ASP A 139 5.22 -11.11 10.57
N PRO A 140 4.69 -12.35 10.57
CA PRO A 140 3.30 -12.62 10.19
C PRO A 140 2.27 -11.82 10.99
N GLU A 141 2.59 -11.35 12.19
CA GLU A 141 1.72 -10.46 12.95
C GLU A 141 1.50 -9.10 12.28
N MET A 142 2.44 -8.65 11.46
CA MET A 142 2.34 -7.42 10.70
C MET A 142 1.32 -7.47 9.55
N VAL A 143 0.76 -8.64 9.24
CA VAL A 143 -0.35 -8.75 8.26
C VAL A 143 -1.52 -7.84 8.64
N SER A 144 -1.88 -7.75 9.93
CA SER A 144 -2.95 -6.85 10.39
C SER A 144 -2.64 -5.38 10.15
N LEU A 145 -1.38 -4.97 10.40
CA LEU A 145 -0.92 -3.61 10.18
C LEU A 145 -1.05 -3.21 8.71
N TRP A 146 -0.48 -4.01 7.82
CA TRP A 146 -0.48 -3.72 6.39
C TRP A 146 -1.87 -3.83 5.77
N LEU A 147 -2.65 -4.84 6.18
CA LEU A 147 -4.02 -4.97 5.70
C LEU A 147 -4.90 -3.78 6.10
N ALA A 148 -4.76 -3.27 7.32
CA ALA A 148 -5.48 -2.08 7.77
C ALA A 148 -5.09 -0.82 6.97
N HIS A 149 -3.81 -0.69 6.63
CA HIS A 149 -3.29 0.34 5.74
C HIS A 149 -4.03 0.32 4.39
N GLU A 150 -4.08 -0.84 3.76
CA GLU A 150 -4.71 -0.99 2.43
C GLU A 150 -6.23 -0.85 2.47
N ILE A 151 -6.90 -1.30 3.55
CA ILE A 151 -8.34 -1.09 3.73
C ILE A 151 -8.69 0.40 3.81
N ALA A 152 -7.83 1.21 4.43
CA ALA A 152 -8.04 2.65 4.49
C ALA A 152 -8.04 3.28 3.09
N HIS A 153 -7.09 2.90 2.23
CA HIS A 153 -7.08 3.31 0.83
C HIS A 153 -8.35 2.91 0.09
N VAL A 154 -8.73 1.63 0.23
CA VAL A 154 -9.92 1.08 -0.41
C VAL A 154 -11.19 1.84 -0.01
N VAL A 155 -11.40 2.09 1.27
CA VAL A 155 -12.56 2.86 1.76
C VAL A 155 -12.52 4.29 1.21
N ARG A 156 -11.35 4.94 1.21
CA ARG A 156 -11.20 6.30 0.67
C ARG A 156 -11.52 6.39 -0.82
N TYR A 157 -11.17 5.37 -1.60
CA TYR A 157 -11.38 5.35 -3.07
C TYR A 157 -12.80 4.98 -3.46
N THR A 158 -13.51 4.20 -2.65
CA THR A 158 -14.79 3.59 -3.05
C THR A 158 -16.00 4.06 -2.26
N SER A 159 -15.82 4.65 -1.07
CA SER A 159 -16.93 5.19 -0.28
C SER A 159 -17.71 6.24 -1.05
N PRO A 160 -19.05 6.12 -1.20
CA PRO A 160 -19.88 7.10 -1.89
C PRO A 160 -19.87 8.46 -1.21
N THR A 161 -19.56 8.52 0.08
CA THR A 161 -19.49 9.76 0.87
C THR A 161 -18.08 10.37 0.92
N SER A 162 -17.07 9.71 0.33
CA SER A 162 -15.72 10.25 0.24
C SER A 162 -15.67 11.47 -0.69
N ARG A 163 -15.03 12.52 -0.23
CA ARG A 163 -14.77 13.78 -0.96
C ARG A 163 -13.34 13.84 -1.51
N SER A 164 -12.60 12.74 -1.42
CA SER A 164 -11.22 12.67 -1.89
C SER A 164 -11.11 12.89 -3.40
N GLU A 165 -9.98 13.43 -3.83
CA GLU A 165 -9.64 13.54 -5.23
C GLU A 165 -9.47 12.15 -5.87
N LEU A 166 -8.87 11.20 -5.12
CA LEU A 166 -8.65 9.84 -5.58
C LEU A 166 -9.95 9.11 -5.92
N ARG A 167 -11.02 9.27 -5.09
CA ARG A 167 -12.33 8.70 -5.43
C ARG A 167 -12.88 9.24 -6.74
N LYS A 168 -12.71 10.54 -7.01
CA LYS A 168 -13.17 11.15 -8.26
C LYS A 168 -12.42 10.56 -9.45
N LEU A 169 -11.10 10.44 -9.33
CA LEU A 169 -10.26 9.85 -10.38
C LEU A 169 -10.64 8.39 -10.67
N VAL A 170 -10.84 7.57 -9.63
CA VAL A 170 -11.31 6.20 -9.78
C VAL A 170 -12.68 6.13 -10.48
N ALA A 171 -13.60 7.02 -10.13
CA ALA A 171 -14.92 7.08 -10.78
C ALA A 171 -14.83 7.50 -12.26
N GLU A 172 -13.97 8.47 -12.59
CA GLU A 172 -13.69 8.92 -13.95
C GLU A 172 -13.06 7.81 -14.82
N ASP A 173 -12.27 6.93 -14.19
CA ASP A 173 -11.63 5.77 -14.84
C ASP A 173 -12.56 4.53 -14.84
N GLY A 174 -13.88 4.73 -14.74
CA GLY A 174 -14.88 3.66 -14.85
C GLY A 174 -14.89 2.71 -13.65
N GLY A 175 -14.41 3.13 -12.49
CA GLY A 175 -14.32 2.30 -11.29
C GLY A 175 -13.06 1.44 -11.26
N TYR A 176 -11.98 1.88 -11.88
CA TYR A 176 -10.67 1.23 -11.80
C TYR A 176 -9.63 2.14 -11.17
N TYR A 177 -8.81 1.57 -10.29
CA TYR A 177 -7.63 2.24 -9.77
C TYR A 177 -6.41 1.85 -10.60
N SER A 178 -5.65 2.87 -11.01
CA SER A 178 -4.35 2.69 -11.65
C SER A 178 -3.28 3.47 -10.89
N PHE A 179 -2.27 2.77 -10.38
CA PHE A 179 -1.15 3.39 -9.68
C PHE A 179 -0.49 4.49 -10.55
N TRP A 180 -0.30 4.20 -11.82
CA TRP A 180 0.41 5.08 -12.76
C TRP A 180 -0.44 6.31 -13.14
N GLU A 181 -1.65 6.08 -13.62
CA GLU A 181 -2.57 7.14 -14.06
C GLU A 181 -3.02 8.02 -12.89
N THR A 182 -3.41 7.40 -11.78
CA THR A 182 -3.82 8.12 -10.58
C THR A 182 -2.66 8.93 -10.02
N GLY A 183 -1.45 8.35 -9.97
CA GLY A 183 -0.24 9.05 -9.51
C GLY A 183 0.18 10.22 -10.40
N GLN A 184 -0.18 10.20 -11.70
CA GLN A 184 0.06 11.31 -12.60
C GLN A 184 -0.98 12.43 -12.41
N ARG A 185 -2.23 12.09 -12.11
CA ARG A 185 -3.38 13.02 -12.09
C ARG A 185 -3.68 13.61 -10.71
N ALA A 186 -3.39 12.87 -9.63
CA ALA A 186 -3.63 13.34 -8.27
C ALA A 186 -2.59 14.40 -7.85
N SER A 187 -3.03 15.36 -7.02
CA SER A 187 -2.12 16.31 -6.38
C SER A 187 -1.22 15.60 -5.36
N LEU A 188 -0.01 16.14 -5.14
CA LEU A 188 0.87 15.59 -4.10
C LEU A 188 0.22 15.68 -2.72
N ARG A 189 -0.53 16.77 -2.44
CA ARG A 189 -1.33 16.94 -1.21
C ARG A 189 -2.25 15.75 -0.97
N GLU A 190 -3.05 15.38 -1.99
CA GLU A 190 -3.97 14.24 -1.89
C GLU A 190 -3.20 12.93 -1.64
N LEU A 191 -2.10 12.70 -2.35
CA LEU A 191 -1.30 11.49 -2.19
C LEU A 191 -0.68 11.38 -0.78
N LEU A 192 -0.18 12.49 -0.22
CA LEU A 192 0.37 12.52 1.14
C LEU A 192 -0.71 12.29 2.20
N VAL A 193 -1.87 12.92 2.05
CA VAL A 193 -3.03 12.72 2.93
C VAL A 193 -3.48 11.27 2.88
N ASN A 194 -3.55 10.67 1.70
CA ASN A 194 -3.93 9.28 1.50
C ASN A 194 -3.02 8.33 2.28
N GLU A 195 -1.71 8.44 2.12
CA GLU A 195 -0.73 7.60 2.84
C GLU A 195 -0.74 7.89 4.35
N GLY A 196 -0.88 9.15 4.73
CA GLY A 196 -0.95 9.53 6.14
C GLY A 196 -2.13 8.90 6.88
N LEU A 197 -3.31 8.91 6.27
CA LEU A 197 -4.52 8.28 6.83
C LEU A 197 -4.37 6.76 6.94
N ALA A 198 -3.75 6.13 5.95
CA ALA A 198 -3.47 4.69 5.98
C ALA A 198 -2.49 4.31 7.10
N VAL A 199 -1.47 5.13 7.37
CA VAL A 199 -0.58 4.95 8.53
C VAL A 199 -1.36 5.06 9.86
N HIS A 200 -2.30 6.00 9.98
CA HIS A 200 -3.14 6.08 11.18
C HIS A 200 -4.08 4.88 11.32
N ALA A 201 -4.64 4.38 10.23
CA ALA A 201 -5.43 3.14 10.23
C ALA A 201 -4.61 1.93 10.70
N ALA A 202 -3.38 1.81 10.22
CA ALA A 202 -2.46 0.76 10.65
C ALA A 202 -2.14 0.84 12.16
N ARG A 203 -1.95 2.05 12.70
CA ARG A 203 -1.73 2.26 14.14
C ARG A 203 -2.93 1.88 14.99
N GLU A 204 -4.13 2.19 14.52
CA GLU A 204 -5.38 1.85 15.21
C GLU A 204 -5.61 0.32 15.25
N ALA A 205 -5.40 -0.36 14.13
CA ALA A 205 -5.62 -1.79 14.01
C ALA A 205 -4.56 -2.65 14.70
N SER A 206 -3.32 -2.18 14.78
CA SER A 206 -2.20 -2.97 15.25
C SER A 206 -1.27 -2.10 16.13
N PRO A 207 -1.71 -1.72 17.34
CA PRO A 207 -0.91 -0.90 18.24
C PRO A 207 0.30 -1.67 18.78
N GLY A 208 1.31 -0.94 19.24
CA GLY A 208 2.46 -1.51 19.94
C GLY A 208 3.67 -1.83 19.07
N HIS A 209 3.61 -1.63 17.77
CA HIS A 209 4.76 -1.70 16.90
C HIS A 209 5.69 -0.50 17.08
N ALA A 210 6.94 -0.65 16.67
CA ALA A 210 7.86 0.47 16.68
C ALA A 210 7.45 1.53 15.65
N ALA A 211 7.70 2.80 15.95
CA ALA A 211 7.22 3.91 15.12
C ALA A 211 7.60 3.81 13.65
N TRP A 212 8.76 3.25 13.31
CA TRP A 212 9.23 3.07 11.92
C TRP A 212 8.51 1.96 11.16
N GLU A 213 7.95 0.96 11.87
CA GLU A 213 7.29 -0.20 11.26
C GLU A 213 5.98 0.20 10.56
N TYR A 214 5.26 1.18 11.11
CA TYR A 214 4.03 1.71 10.49
C TYR A 214 4.26 2.40 9.14
N PHE A 215 5.51 2.75 8.83
CA PHE A 215 5.90 3.33 7.55
C PHE A 215 6.59 2.34 6.61
N GLY A 216 6.84 1.12 7.10
CA GLY A 216 7.68 0.15 6.40
C GLY A 216 9.13 0.61 6.28
N TYR A 217 9.64 1.35 7.26
CA TYR A 217 11.01 1.80 7.29
C TYR A 217 11.88 0.87 8.14
N GLY A 218 13.19 0.86 7.81
CA GLY A 218 14.18 0.44 8.78
C GLY A 218 14.49 1.56 9.79
N ARG A 219 14.99 1.18 10.97
CA ARG A 219 15.35 2.12 12.04
C ARG A 219 16.27 3.27 11.60
N ARG A 220 17.24 2.96 10.73
CA ARG A 220 18.20 3.95 10.20
C ARG A 220 17.51 4.94 9.24
N GLN A 221 16.64 4.44 8.37
CA GLN A 221 15.87 5.28 7.46
C GLN A 221 14.96 6.23 8.23
N PHE A 222 14.26 5.75 9.24
CA PHE A 222 13.41 6.58 10.09
C PHE A 222 14.18 7.69 10.78
N ALA A 223 15.35 7.37 11.37
CA ALA A 223 16.23 8.36 11.98
C ALA A 223 16.66 9.44 10.97
N ARG A 224 17.00 9.02 9.74
CA ARG A 224 17.40 9.94 8.67
C ARG A 224 16.25 10.83 8.18
N ILE A 225 15.03 10.29 8.11
CA ILE A 225 13.83 11.09 7.76
C ILE A 225 13.61 12.17 8.80
N ARG A 226 13.70 11.84 10.07
CA ARG A 226 13.55 12.81 11.18
C ARG A 226 14.65 13.90 11.18
N GLU A 227 15.88 13.51 10.91
CA GLU A 227 16.99 14.44 10.77
C GLU A 227 16.78 15.45 9.61
N LEU A 228 16.19 14.99 8.52
CA LEU A 228 15.93 15.81 7.33
C LEU A 228 14.50 16.35 7.25
N GLU A 229 13.72 16.27 8.34
CA GLU A 229 12.30 16.68 8.35
C GLU A 229 12.09 18.09 7.80
N GLY A 230 12.90 19.06 8.22
CA GLY A 230 12.81 20.44 7.73
C GLY A 230 13.08 20.60 6.24
N ALA A 231 14.10 19.92 5.71
CA ALA A 231 14.41 19.95 4.28
C ALA A 231 13.32 19.27 3.45
N LEU A 232 12.82 18.13 3.94
CA LEU A 232 11.74 17.36 3.32
C LEU A 232 10.42 18.15 3.31
N SER A 233 10.07 18.80 4.44
CA SER A 233 8.90 19.67 4.58
C SER A 233 8.97 20.86 3.64
N GLY A 234 10.11 21.52 3.54
CA GLY A 234 10.30 22.65 2.63
C GLY A 234 10.13 22.25 1.16
N ALA A 235 10.69 21.11 0.77
CA ALA A 235 10.55 20.56 -0.57
C ALA A 235 9.10 20.19 -0.90
N ILE A 236 8.42 19.46 -0.02
CA ILE A 236 7.03 19.04 -0.19
C ILE A 236 6.10 20.24 -0.27
N ARG A 237 6.31 21.28 0.56
CA ARG A 237 5.46 22.49 0.54
C ARG A 237 5.41 23.13 -0.83
N SER A 238 6.54 23.28 -1.50
CA SER A 238 6.60 23.87 -2.83
C SER A 238 5.90 23.03 -3.91
N ASP A 239 5.69 21.76 -3.65
CA ASP A 239 5.15 20.77 -4.58
C ASP A 239 3.70 20.34 -4.25
N LEU A 240 3.12 20.74 -3.09
CA LEU A 240 1.84 20.20 -2.57
C LEU A 240 0.70 20.18 -3.59
N ASP A 241 0.50 21.26 -4.32
CA ASP A 241 -0.62 21.41 -5.26
C ASP A 241 -0.24 20.98 -6.68
N ARG A 242 1.00 20.56 -6.86
CA ARG A 242 1.48 20.05 -8.15
C ARG A 242 1.06 18.61 -8.36
N ARG A 243 0.99 18.22 -9.63
CA ARG A 243 0.62 16.90 -10.11
C ARG A 243 1.77 16.30 -10.90
N GLY A 244 1.75 14.99 -11.02
CA GLY A 244 2.69 14.29 -11.87
C GLY A 244 3.31 13.10 -11.20
N LEU A 245 3.46 12.01 -11.96
CA LEU A 245 4.02 10.75 -11.49
C LEU A 245 5.41 10.92 -10.85
N GLY A 246 6.23 11.83 -11.38
CA GLY A 246 7.56 12.12 -10.83
C GLY A 246 7.54 12.60 -9.37
N LEU A 247 6.49 13.30 -8.94
CA LEU A 247 6.34 13.72 -7.53
C LEU A 247 5.97 12.53 -6.64
N ARG A 248 5.02 11.70 -7.08
CA ARG A 248 4.68 10.46 -6.38
C ARG A 248 5.91 9.59 -6.18
N LEU A 249 6.66 9.34 -7.26
CA LEU A 249 7.88 8.53 -7.21
C LEU A 249 8.93 9.13 -6.29
N ARG A 250 9.14 10.45 -6.32
CA ARG A 250 10.12 11.17 -5.50
C ARG A 250 9.84 11.06 -4.00
N TYR A 251 8.61 11.22 -3.59
CA TYR A 251 8.26 11.35 -2.17
C TYR A 251 7.66 10.07 -1.55
N LEU A 252 7.03 9.22 -2.36
CA LEU A 252 6.26 8.08 -1.87
C LEU A 252 6.77 6.71 -2.37
N SER A 253 7.78 6.67 -3.24
CA SER A 253 8.35 5.41 -3.72
C SER A 253 9.81 5.26 -3.31
N GLY A 254 10.30 4.02 -3.39
CA GLY A 254 11.71 3.69 -3.25
C GLY A 254 12.36 3.38 -4.59
N GLY A 255 13.66 3.13 -4.58
CA GLY A 255 14.40 2.70 -5.76
C GLY A 255 14.73 3.79 -6.80
N MET A 256 14.43 5.06 -6.52
CA MET A 256 14.83 6.17 -7.36
C MET A 256 16.30 6.53 -7.14
N SER A 257 16.97 6.95 -8.21
CA SER A 257 18.35 7.45 -8.11
C SER A 257 18.46 8.67 -7.20
N ASP A 258 19.63 8.87 -6.58
CA ASP A 258 19.89 10.01 -5.71
C ASP A 258 19.67 11.35 -6.42
N ASN A 259 20.04 11.44 -7.71
CA ASN A 259 19.83 12.65 -8.50
C ASN A 259 18.35 13.04 -8.61
N ALA A 260 17.45 12.06 -8.74
CA ALA A 260 16.00 12.32 -8.83
C ALA A 260 15.40 12.78 -7.49
N ARG A 261 16.10 12.52 -6.38
CA ARG A 261 15.71 12.92 -5.03
C ARG A 261 16.50 14.09 -4.47
N THR A 262 17.48 14.61 -5.20
CA THR A 262 18.29 15.74 -4.73
C THR A 262 17.50 17.03 -4.84
N ILE A 263 17.40 17.75 -3.73
CA ILE A 263 16.81 19.10 -3.63
C ILE A 263 17.83 19.97 -2.90
N ASP A 264 18.22 21.08 -3.53
CA ASP A 264 19.34 21.92 -3.09
C ASP A 264 20.61 21.08 -2.91
N ARG A 265 21.07 20.93 -1.66
CA ARG A 265 22.24 20.12 -1.29
C ARG A 265 21.89 18.80 -0.62
N TRP A 266 20.61 18.46 -0.52
CA TRP A 266 20.13 17.30 0.21
C TRP A 266 19.65 16.20 -0.73
N VAL A 267 20.07 14.96 -0.47
CA VAL A 267 19.42 13.77 -1.00
C VAL A 267 18.31 13.40 -0.04
N LEU A 268 17.06 13.56 -0.47
CA LEU A 268 15.89 13.23 0.33
C LEU A 268 15.81 11.71 0.55
N PRO A 269 15.43 11.27 1.74
CA PRO A 269 15.22 9.86 2.01
C PRO A 269 14.05 9.31 1.20
N GLU A 270 14.16 8.05 0.78
CA GLU A 270 13.09 7.35 0.07
C GLU A 270 11.83 7.28 0.94
N ARG A 271 10.67 7.39 0.28
CA ARG A 271 9.36 7.26 0.92
C ARG A 271 9.12 8.24 2.08
N GLY A 272 9.90 9.31 2.21
CA GLY A 272 9.76 10.28 3.30
C GLY A 272 8.39 10.95 3.39
N GLY A 273 7.63 10.93 2.29
CA GLY A 273 6.25 11.43 2.23
C GLY A 273 5.27 10.67 3.13
N TYR A 274 5.48 9.39 3.41
CA TYR A 274 4.66 8.64 4.38
C TYR A 274 4.71 9.24 5.78
N TYR A 275 5.91 9.58 6.24
CA TYR A 275 6.11 10.22 7.54
C TYR A 275 5.44 11.59 7.60
N LEU A 276 5.68 12.45 6.61
CA LEU A 276 5.07 13.78 6.59
C LEU A 276 3.57 13.73 6.35
N GLY A 277 3.09 12.80 5.53
CA GLY A 277 1.65 12.55 5.35
C GLY A 277 0.96 12.20 6.67
N ALA A 278 1.55 11.30 7.47
CA ALA A 278 1.01 10.96 8.80
C ALA A 278 0.97 12.17 9.73
N ARG A 279 2.01 13.04 9.70
CA ARG A 279 2.02 14.29 10.46
C ARG A 279 0.97 15.29 9.96
N LEU A 280 0.79 15.38 8.66
CA LEU A 280 -0.16 16.30 8.02
C LEU A 280 -1.62 16.01 8.40
N VAL A 281 -1.98 14.74 8.59
CA VAL A 281 -3.35 14.33 8.93
C VAL A 281 -3.60 14.21 10.43
N GLU A 282 -2.57 14.29 11.28
CA GLU A 282 -2.63 14.01 12.71
C GLU A 282 -3.68 14.83 13.45
N ALA A 283 -3.73 16.15 13.20
CA ALA A 283 -4.71 17.04 13.82
C ALA A 283 -6.14 16.67 13.42
N ALA A 284 -6.40 16.44 12.15
CA ALA A 284 -7.73 16.06 11.65
C ALA A 284 -8.21 14.72 12.22
N VAL A 285 -7.31 13.74 12.32
CA VAL A 285 -7.63 12.45 12.94
C VAL A 285 -7.92 12.61 14.44
N HIS A 286 -7.12 13.42 15.13
CA HIS A 286 -7.31 13.66 16.57
C HIS A 286 -8.63 14.40 16.87
N GLU A 287 -8.97 15.44 16.09
CA GLU A 287 -10.13 16.31 16.36
C GLU A 287 -11.44 15.72 15.85
N ARG A 288 -11.44 15.04 14.71
CA ARG A 288 -12.66 14.58 14.02
C ARG A 288 -12.79 13.07 13.92
N GLY A 289 -11.74 12.33 14.29
CA GLY A 289 -11.66 10.89 14.18
C GLY A 289 -11.30 10.38 12.77
N LEU A 290 -10.76 9.17 12.74
CA LEU A 290 -10.28 8.54 11.51
C LEU A 290 -11.41 8.29 10.49
N ALA A 291 -12.60 7.89 10.95
CA ALA A 291 -13.77 7.63 10.09
C ALA A 291 -14.24 8.87 9.31
N TRP A 292 -14.13 10.06 9.91
CA TRP A 292 -14.39 11.31 9.21
C TRP A 292 -13.24 11.64 8.25
N ALA A 293 -12.01 11.56 8.74
CA ALA A 293 -10.83 11.97 7.99
C ALA A 293 -10.65 11.15 6.70
N ILE A 294 -10.95 9.84 6.72
CA ILE A 294 -10.86 8.98 5.55
C ILE A 294 -11.79 9.42 4.40
N ARG A 295 -12.86 10.15 4.71
CA ARG A 295 -13.85 10.65 3.74
C ARG A 295 -13.67 12.12 3.38
N ALA A 296 -12.95 12.87 4.19
CA ALA A 296 -12.70 14.29 3.95
C ALA A 296 -11.78 14.51 2.74
N SER A 297 -11.94 15.67 2.08
CA SER A 297 -10.97 16.09 1.06
C SER A 297 -9.63 16.43 1.71
N ALA A 298 -8.56 16.42 0.92
CA ALA A 298 -7.25 16.80 1.42
C ALA A 298 -7.23 18.25 1.95
N ASP A 299 -7.98 19.15 1.32
CA ASP A 299 -8.08 20.55 1.76
C ASP A 299 -8.79 20.67 3.12
N GLU A 300 -9.90 19.94 3.35
CA GLU A 300 -10.57 19.90 4.64
C GLU A 300 -9.66 19.38 5.76
N ILE A 301 -8.84 18.36 5.47
CA ILE A 301 -7.90 17.77 6.42
C ILE A 301 -6.79 18.75 6.76
N THR A 302 -6.17 19.35 5.75
CA THR A 302 -5.05 20.28 5.95
C THR A 302 -5.45 21.59 6.58
N ALA A 303 -6.72 21.98 6.47
CA ALA A 303 -7.26 23.19 7.13
C ALA A 303 -7.50 23.02 8.64
N LEU A 304 -7.62 21.80 9.17
CA LEU A 304 -7.90 21.54 10.61
C LEU A 304 -6.65 21.58 11.50
N GLY A 305 -5.48 21.44 10.93
CA GLY A 305 -4.24 21.62 11.67
C GLY A 305 -3.53 22.85 11.18
N ASP A 306 -2.50 23.28 11.91
CA ASP A 306 -1.44 24.06 11.30
C ASP A 306 -0.71 23.21 10.24
N GLY A 307 -1.47 22.48 9.42
CA GLY A 307 -0.95 21.56 8.41
C GLY A 307 -0.03 22.27 7.43
N GLU A 308 -0.30 23.55 7.17
CA GLU A 308 0.65 24.43 6.48
C GLU A 308 1.78 24.90 7.40
N SER A 309 1.59 25.01 8.72
CA SER A 309 2.66 25.35 9.68
C SER A 309 3.57 24.18 10.01
N LEU A 310 3.07 22.93 9.95
CA LEU A 310 3.94 21.73 10.03
C LEU A 310 4.92 21.63 8.85
N LEU A 311 4.53 22.21 7.72
CA LEU A 311 5.40 22.46 6.57
C LEU A 311 6.06 23.84 6.69
N GLY A 312 5.80 24.63 7.73
CA GLY A 312 6.24 25.98 8.01
C GLY A 312 7.38 26.07 9.02
N VAL A 313 8.30 26.90 8.66
CA VAL A 313 9.49 27.32 9.38
C VAL A 313 9.24 27.50 10.88
N GLY A 314 10.00 26.81 11.73
CA GLY A 314 10.50 27.35 12.96
C GLY A 314 11.79 28.07 12.65
#